data_b52a7e2d3dca881dcc2c601027c2175c
#
_entry.id   b52a7e2d3dca881dcc2c601027c2175c
#
_cell.length_a   1.000
_cell.length_b   1.000
_cell.length_c   1.000
_cell.angle_alpha   90.00
_cell.angle_beta   90.00
_cell.angle_gamma   90.00
#
_symmetry.space_group_name_H-M   'P 1'
#
loop_
_entity.id
_entity.type
_entity.pdbx_description
1 polymer ?
#
loop_
_entity_poly.entity_id
_entity_poly.type
_entity_poly.pdbx_seq_one_letter_code
_entity_poly.pdbx_strand_id
1 'polypeptide(L)'
;KKAENAHNTPLLVLYGSNMGTAEGTARDLADIAMSKGFAPQVATLDSHAGNLPREGAVLIVTASYNGHPPDNAKQFVDWLDQASADEVKGVRYSVFGCGDKNWATTYQKVPAFIDETLAAKGAENIADRGEADASDDFEGTYEEWREHMWSDVAAYFNLDIENSEDNKSTLSLQFVDSAADMPLAKMHGAFSTNVVASKELQQPGSARSTRHLEIELPKEASYQEGDHLGVIPRNYEGIVNRVTARFGLDASQQIRLEAEEEKLAHLPLAKTVSVEELLQYVELQDPVTRTQLRAMAAKTVCPPHKVELEALLEKQAYKEQVLAKRLTMLELLEKYPACEMKFSEFIALLPSIRPRYYSISSSPRVDEKQASITVSVVSGEAWSGYGEYKGIASNYLAELQEGDTITCFISTPQSEFTLPKDPETPLIMVGPGTGVAPFRGFVQARKQLKEQGQSLGEAHLYFGCRSPHEDYLYQEELENAQSEGIITLHTAFSRMPNQPKTYVQHVMEQDGKKLIELLDQGAHFYICGDGSQMAPAVEATLMKSYADVHQVSEADARLWLQQLEEKGRYAKDVWAG
;
A
#
# COMPACT_ATOMS: atom_id res chain seq x y z
N LYS A 1 22.31 -22.10 -5.48
CA LYS A 1 23.00 -23.37 -5.84
C LYS A 1 22.15 -24.51 -5.35
N LYS A 2 21.90 -25.52 -6.21
CA LYS A 2 21.19 -26.74 -5.82
C LYS A 2 22.01 -27.45 -4.74
N ALA A 3 21.35 -27.96 -3.69
CA ALA A 3 22.01 -28.77 -2.68
C ALA A 3 22.73 -29.98 -3.31
N GLU A 4 23.90 -30.36 -2.82
CA GLU A 4 24.67 -31.49 -3.34
C GLU A 4 23.89 -32.83 -3.26
N ASN A 5 22.93 -32.95 -2.32
CA ASN A 5 22.02 -34.06 -2.13
C ASN A 5 20.55 -33.65 -2.24
N ALA A 6 20.14 -33.05 -3.37
CA ALA A 6 18.77 -32.60 -3.56
C ALA A 6 17.78 -33.77 -3.59
N HIS A 7 16.83 -33.81 -2.65
CA HIS A 7 15.74 -34.82 -2.62
C HIS A 7 14.65 -34.53 -3.67
N ASN A 8 14.63 -33.31 -4.28
CA ASN A 8 13.72 -32.86 -5.32
C ASN A 8 12.22 -33.02 -4.99
N THR A 9 11.84 -33.00 -3.70
CA THR A 9 10.44 -32.97 -3.30
C THR A 9 9.75 -31.75 -3.91
N PRO A 10 8.63 -31.90 -4.64
CA PRO A 10 7.93 -30.78 -5.24
C PRO A 10 7.46 -29.77 -4.18
N LEU A 11 7.64 -28.51 -4.46
CA LEU A 11 7.18 -27.41 -3.61
C LEU A 11 6.58 -26.31 -4.49
N LEU A 12 5.30 -26.06 -4.34
CA LEU A 12 4.63 -24.95 -5.02
C LEU A 12 4.50 -23.78 -4.05
N VAL A 13 5.05 -22.62 -4.40
CA VAL A 13 4.91 -21.38 -3.63
C VAL A 13 3.96 -20.47 -4.39
N LEU A 14 2.77 -20.26 -3.83
CA LEU A 14 1.74 -19.39 -4.40
C LEU A 14 1.71 -18.05 -3.69
N TYR A 15 1.52 -16.99 -4.46
CA TYR A 15 1.40 -15.65 -3.86
C TYR A 15 0.19 -14.84 -4.37
N GLY A 16 -0.32 -14.00 -3.48
CA GLY A 16 -1.29 -12.95 -3.76
C GLY A 16 -0.75 -11.60 -3.32
N SER A 17 -0.46 -10.68 -4.26
CA SER A 17 0.21 -9.43 -3.96
C SER A 17 -0.14 -8.33 -4.96
N ASN A 18 -0.45 -7.11 -4.46
CA ASN A 18 -0.56 -5.90 -5.27
C ASN A 18 0.67 -4.99 -5.11
N MET A 19 1.31 -5.03 -3.93
CA MET A 19 2.41 -4.14 -3.54
C MET A 19 3.79 -4.80 -3.59
N GLY A 20 3.86 -6.09 -3.94
CA GLY A 20 5.10 -6.83 -4.08
C GLY A 20 5.64 -7.51 -2.81
N THR A 21 5.14 -7.18 -1.61
CA THR A 21 5.65 -7.77 -0.36
C THR A 21 5.43 -9.29 -0.30
N ALA A 22 4.22 -9.76 -0.57
CA ALA A 22 3.93 -11.20 -0.57
C ALA A 22 4.65 -11.93 -1.71
N GLU A 23 4.80 -11.31 -2.87
CA GLU A 23 5.58 -11.87 -3.98
C GLU A 23 7.06 -12.01 -3.60
N GLY A 24 7.68 -10.95 -3.03
CA GLY A 24 9.06 -10.99 -2.56
C GLY A 24 9.30 -12.07 -1.52
N THR A 25 8.40 -12.22 -0.56
CA THR A 25 8.43 -13.28 0.46
C THR A 25 8.30 -14.68 -0.17
N ALA A 26 7.42 -14.86 -1.15
CA ALA A 26 7.27 -16.15 -1.85
C ALA A 26 8.53 -16.54 -2.64
N ARG A 27 9.18 -15.58 -3.30
CA ARG A 27 10.44 -15.81 -4.01
C ARG A 27 11.58 -16.16 -3.06
N ASP A 28 11.68 -15.49 -1.91
CA ASP A 28 12.65 -15.82 -0.85
C ASP A 28 12.45 -17.26 -0.33
N LEU A 29 11.21 -17.66 -0.08
CA LEU A 29 10.90 -19.05 0.32
C LEU A 29 11.32 -20.07 -0.74
N ALA A 30 11.13 -19.77 -2.03
CA ALA A 30 11.53 -20.64 -3.11
C ALA A 30 13.06 -20.76 -3.23
N ASP A 31 13.78 -19.66 -3.08
CA ASP A 31 15.25 -19.66 -3.10
C ASP A 31 15.81 -20.49 -1.95
N ILE A 32 15.25 -20.35 -0.75
CA ILE A 32 15.62 -21.15 0.42
C ILE A 32 15.26 -22.62 0.22
N ALA A 33 14.07 -22.91 -0.32
CA ALA A 33 13.65 -24.28 -0.64
C ALA A 33 14.63 -24.97 -1.58
N MET A 34 15.10 -24.27 -2.61
CA MET A 34 16.11 -24.79 -3.55
C MET A 34 17.42 -25.13 -2.83
N SER A 35 17.86 -24.28 -1.91
CA SER A 35 19.07 -24.51 -1.11
C SER A 35 18.92 -25.71 -0.15
N LYS A 36 17.68 -25.99 0.27
CA LYS A 36 17.32 -27.12 1.14
C LYS A 36 17.03 -28.43 0.37
N GLY A 37 17.14 -28.43 -0.95
CA GLY A 37 17.00 -29.61 -1.79
C GLY A 37 15.60 -29.88 -2.35
N PHE A 38 14.65 -28.99 -2.18
CA PHE A 38 13.33 -29.07 -2.82
C PHE A 38 13.40 -28.68 -4.30
N ALA A 39 12.33 -28.98 -5.05
CA ALA A 39 12.09 -28.49 -6.41
C ALA A 39 10.99 -27.43 -6.40
N PRO A 40 11.32 -26.15 -6.10
CA PRO A 40 10.32 -25.09 -5.95
C PRO A 40 9.83 -24.59 -7.30
N GLN A 41 8.53 -24.19 -7.33
CA GLN A 41 7.90 -23.41 -8.37
C GLN A 41 7.17 -22.23 -7.73
N VAL A 42 7.25 -21.05 -8.33
CA VAL A 42 6.56 -19.85 -7.85
C VAL A 42 5.50 -19.44 -8.87
N ALA A 43 4.28 -19.18 -8.39
CA ALA A 43 3.18 -18.76 -9.25
C ALA A 43 2.18 -17.89 -8.47
N THR A 44 1.29 -17.20 -9.20
CA THR A 44 0.18 -16.47 -8.59
C THR A 44 -0.90 -17.44 -8.09
N LEU A 45 -1.66 -17.04 -7.07
CA LEU A 45 -2.80 -17.82 -6.57
C LEU A 45 -3.80 -18.12 -7.68
N ASP A 46 -4.18 -17.11 -8.48
CA ASP A 46 -5.18 -17.26 -9.54
C ASP A 46 -4.78 -18.30 -10.60
N SER A 47 -3.48 -18.46 -10.87
CA SER A 47 -2.99 -19.45 -11.84
C SER A 47 -3.24 -20.90 -11.42
N HIS A 48 -3.57 -21.14 -10.14
CA HIS A 48 -3.81 -22.47 -9.57
C HIS A 48 -5.22 -22.61 -8.96
N ALA A 49 -6.14 -21.71 -9.26
CA ALA A 49 -7.55 -21.87 -8.92
C ALA A 49 -8.10 -23.18 -9.55
N GLY A 50 -8.60 -24.09 -8.73
CA GLY A 50 -9.09 -25.42 -9.16
C GLY A 50 -8.01 -26.46 -9.48
N ASN A 51 -6.73 -26.15 -9.30
CA ASN A 51 -5.64 -27.06 -9.69
C ASN A 51 -4.48 -27.05 -8.68
N LEU A 52 -4.78 -27.34 -7.41
CA LEU A 52 -3.75 -27.50 -6.39
C LEU A 52 -3.12 -28.91 -6.47
N PRO A 53 -1.77 -29.02 -6.42
CA PRO A 53 -1.09 -30.30 -6.46
C PRO A 53 -1.31 -31.10 -5.16
N ARG A 54 -1.36 -32.43 -5.31
CA ARG A 54 -1.43 -33.36 -4.18
C ARG A 54 -0.09 -34.05 -3.89
N GLU A 55 0.90 -33.77 -4.70
CA GLU A 55 2.28 -34.22 -4.51
C GLU A 55 3.11 -33.05 -3.97
N GLY A 56 3.96 -33.34 -2.98
CA GLY A 56 4.76 -32.31 -2.32
C GLY A 56 3.95 -31.40 -1.40
N ALA A 57 4.39 -30.17 -1.26
CA ALA A 57 3.75 -29.16 -0.42
C ALA A 57 3.39 -27.89 -1.20
N VAL A 58 2.39 -27.15 -0.69
CA VAL A 58 1.96 -25.85 -1.19
C VAL A 58 2.16 -24.80 -0.08
N LEU A 59 3.03 -23.84 -0.30
CA LEU A 59 3.18 -22.67 0.57
C LEU A 59 2.41 -21.49 -0.04
N ILE A 60 1.54 -20.88 0.73
CA ILE A 60 0.69 -19.77 0.27
C ILE A 60 1.09 -18.51 1.01
N VAL A 61 1.49 -17.47 0.28
CA VAL A 61 1.87 -16.17 0.82
C VAL A 61 0.92 -15.12 0.25
N THR A 62 0.13 -14.49 1.08
CA THR A 62 -0.85 -13.51 0.58
C THR A 62 -1.10 -12.38 1.56
N ALA A 63 -1.62 -11.28 1.03
CA ALA A 63 -2.04 -10.10 1.78
C ALA A 63 -3.56 -9.92 1.74
N SER A 64 -4.06 -9.00 2.57
CA SER A 64 -5.42 -8.47 2.51
C SER A 64 -5.36 -6.97 2.23
N TYR A 65 -6.14 -6.49 1.26
CA TYR A 65 -6.29 -5.07 0.97
C TYR A 65 -7.72 -4.64 1.28
N ASN A 66 -7.91 -3.89 2.35
CA ASN A 66 -9.25 -3.51 2.85
C ASN A 66 -10.18 -4.73 3.06
N GLY A 67 -9.61 -5.89 3.40
CA GLY A 67 -10.35 -7.14 3.58
C GLY A 67 -10.63 -7.93 2.29
N HIS A 68 -10.14 -7.45 1.15
CA HIS A 68 -10.28 -8.11 -0.15
C HIS A 68 -8.98 -8.82 -0.57
N PRO A 69 -9.07 -9.86 -1.41
CA PRO A 69 -7.88 -10.50 -1.96
C PRO A 69 -7.13 -9.58 -2.92
N PRO A 70 -5.81 -9.75 -3.06
CA PRO A 70 -5.05 -9.14 -4.14
C PRO A 70 -5.60 -9.48 -5.53
N ASP A 71 -5.30 -8.64 -6.53
CA ASP A 71 -5.81 -8.80 -7.91
C ASP A 71 -5.50 -10.16 -8.52
N ASN A 72 -4.35 -10.73 -8.18
CA ASN A 72 -3.89 -12.04 -8.65
C ASN A 72 -4.23 -13.21 -7.71
N ALA A 73 -5.17 -13.00 -6.77
CA ALA A 73 -5.67 -13.99 -5.82
C ALA A 73 -7.21 -14.07 -5.80
N LYS A 74 -7.90 -13.22 -6.55
CA LYS A 74 -9.36 -13.10 -6.52
C LYS A 74 -10.06 -14.36 -7.04
N GLN A 75 -9.65 -14.85 -8.19
CA GLN A 75 -10.22 -16.07 -8.78
C GLN A 75 -9.98 -17.29 -7.89
N PHE A 76 -8.82 -17.35 -7.24
CA PHE A 76 -8.50 -18.41 -6.30
C PHE A 76 -9.41 -18.39 -5.07
N VAL A 77 -9.63 -17.22 -4.48
CA VAL A 77 -10.53 -17.06 -3.31
C VAL A 77 -11.97 -17.39 -3.69
N ASP A 78 -12.46 -16.90 -4.82
CA ASP A 78 -13.81 -17.19 -5.33
C ASP A 78 -14.00 -18.69 -5.61
N TRP A 79 -12.99 -19.34 -6.23
CA TRP A 79 -13.00 -20.79 -6.43
C TRP A 79 -13.01 -21.53 -5.10
N LEU A 80 -12.11 -21.17 -4.18
CA LEU A 80 -11.94 -21.87 -2.90
C LEU A 80 -13.22 -21.82 -2.05
N ASP A 81 -13.94 -20.72 -2.09
CA ASP A 81 -15.23 -20.56 -1.40
C ASP A 81 -16.26 -21.60 -1.90
N GLN A 82 -16.28 -21.87 -3.21
CA GLN A 82 -17.23 -22.77 -3.86
C GLN A 82 -16.72 -24.21 -4.00
N ALA A 83 -15.43 -24.47 -3.87
CA ALA A 83 -14.79 -25.75 -4.09
C ALA A 83 -15.41 -26.85 -3.22
N SER A 84 -15.51 -28.06 -3.77
CA SER A 84 -15.88 -29.26 -3.01
C SER A 84 -14.69 -29.80 -2.20
N ALA A 85 -14.95 -30.60 -1.19
CA ALA A 85 -13.91 -31.26 -0.42
C ALA A 85 -12.98 -32.13 -1.31
N ASP A 86 -13.51 -32.77 -2.35
CA ASP A 86 -12.71 -33.62 -3.24
C ASP A 86 -11.69 -32.84 -4.06
N GLU A 87 -11.89 -31.54 -4.28
CA GLU A 87 -10.96 -30.69 -5.03
C GLU A 87 -9.71 -30.32 -4.23
N VAL A 88 -9.80 -30.29 -2.90
CA VAL A 88 -8.68 -29.90 -2.02
C VAL A 88 -8.16 -31.02 -1.12
N LYS A 89 -8.88 -32.13 -1.01
CA LYS A 89 -8.46 -33.29 -0.22
C LYS A 89 -7.11 -33.85 -0.69
N GLY A 90 -6.19 -34.03 0.26
CA GLY A 90 -4.83 -34.50 -0.01
C GLY A 90 -3.84 -33.42 -0.42
N VAL A 91 -4.27 -32.15 -0.50
CA VAL A 91 -3.38 -30.99 -0.60
C VAL A 91 -2.70 -30.77 0.75
N ARG A 92 -1.39 -30.64 0.78
CA ARG A 92 -0.58 -30.35 1.97
C ARG A 92 -0.10 -28.93 1.88
N TYR A 93 -0.42 -28.12 2.89
CA TYR A 93 -0.20 -26.69 2.75
C TYR A 93 0.21 -26.01 4.06
N SER A 94 0.77 -24.82 3.92
CA SER A 94 0.89 -23.82 4.98
C SER A 94 0.63 -22.43 4.41
N VAL A 95 0.22 -21.48 5.25
CA VAL A 95 -0.13 -20.10 4.85
C VAL A 95 0.72 -19.11 5.64
N PHE A 96 1.23 -18.10 4.95
CA PHE A 96 1.84 -16.93 5.55
C PHE A 96 1.09 -15.67 5.12
N GLY A 97 0.55 -14.94 6.09
CA GLY A 97 -0.22 -13.72 5.87
C GLY A 97 0.62 -12.47 6.05
N CYS A 98 0.66 -11.64 5.01
CA CYS A 98 1.23 -10.30 5.05
C CYS A 98 0.10 -9.32 5.36
N GLY A 99 0.17 -8.62 6.49
CA GLY A 99 -0.87 -7.69 6.93
C GLY A 99 -0.29 -6.44 7.56
N ASP A 100 -1.18 -5.52 7.94
CA ASP A 100 -0.87 -4.31 8.68
C ASP A 100 -1.97 -4.10 9.73
N LYS A 101 -1.62 -4.12 11.02
CA LYS A 101 -2.56 -3.96 12.14
C LYS A 101 -3.17 -2.57 12.24
N ASN A 102 -2.65 -1.59 11.51
CA ASN A 102 -3.36 -0.32 11.36
C ASN A 102 -4.74 -0.50 10.71
N TRP A 103 -4.93 -1.61 9.99
CA TRP A 103 -6.21 -2.05 9.41
C TRP A 103 -6.87 -3.15 10.26
N ALA A 104 -7.07 -2.87 11.55
CA ALA A 104 -7.43 -3.87 12.57
C ALA A 104 -8.65 -4.74 12.20
N THR A 105 -9.67 -4.20 11.52
CA THR A 105 -10.89 -4.91 11.13
C THR A 105 -10.71 -5.86 9.95
N THR A 106 -9.65 -5.68 9.17
CA THR A 106 -9.38 -6.46 7.94
C THR A 106 -8.02 -7.15 7.96
N TYR A 107 -7.27 -6.98 9.07
CA TYR A 107 -6.00 -7.63 9.30
C TYR A 107 -6.12 -9.15 9.15
N GLN A 108 -5.27 -9.74 8.32
CA GLN A 108 -5.21 -11.18 8.05
C GLN A 108 -6.51 -11.83 7.51
N LYS A 109 -7.51 -11.05 7.07
CA LYS A 109 -8.82 -11.60 6.64
C LYS A 109 -8.69 -12.62 5.51
N VAL A 110 -7.91 -12.34 4.48
CA VAL A 110 -7.74 -13.25 3.33
C VAL A 110 -6.84 -14.44 3.65
N PRO A 111 -5.65 -14.29 4.27
CA PRO A 111 -4.85 -15.43 4.71
C PRO A 111 -5.62 -16.37 5.64
N ALA A 112 -6.35 -15.83 6.62
CA ALA A 112 -7.16 -16.63 7.53
C ALA A 112 -8.27 -17.38 6.80
N PHE A 113 -9.00 -16.73 5.90
CA PHE A 113 -10.03 -17.35 5.08
C PHE A 113 -9.47 -18.53 4.27
N ILE A 114 -8.32 -18.38 3.63
CA ILE A 114 -7.70 -19.44 2.82
C ILE A 114 -7.33 -20.62 3.71
N ASP A 115 -6.64 -20.39 4.82
CA ASP A 115 -6.21 -21.42 5.76
C ASP A 115 -7.40 -22.20 6.34
N GLU A 116 -8.38 -21.49 6.90
CA GLU A 116 -9.56 -22.07 7.54
C GLU A 116 -10.43 -22.85 6.54
N THR A 117 -10.59 -22.32 5.32
CA THR A 117 -11.39 -22.98 4.28
C THR A 117 -10.72 -24.22 3.73
N LEU A 118 -9.40 -24.20 3.47
CA LEU A 118 -8.65 -25.38 3.06
C LEU A 118 -8.74 -26.49 4.10
N ALA A 119 -8.53 -26.16 5.38
CA ALA A 119 -8.66 -27.10 6.49
C ALA A 119 -10.07 -27.68 6.60
N ALA A 120 -11.10 -26.84 6.56
CA ALA A 120 -12.51 -27.25 6.65
C ALA A 120 -12.92 -28.19 5.50
N LYS A 121 -12.32 -28.01 4.31
CA LYS A 121 -12.58 -28.85 3.11
C LYS A 121 -11.66 -30.09 3.03
N GLY A 122 -10.80 -30.32 4.02
CA GLY A 122 -10.04 -31.56 4.17
C GLY A 122 -8.65 -31.54 3.54
N ALA A 123 -8.10 -30.38 3.24
CA ALA A 123 -6.67 -30.20 3.00
C ALA A 123 -5.90 -30.35 4.32
N GLU A 124 -4.63 -30.73 4.24
CA GLU A 124 -3.79 -31.02 5.39
C GLU A 124 -2.82 -29.86 5.65
N ASN A 125 -3.06 -29.12 6.75
CA ASN A 125 -2.13 -28.12 7.23
C ASN A 125 -0.89 -28.82 7.81
N ILE A 126 0.30 -28.55 7.24
CA ILE A 126 1.56 -29.20 7.63
C ILE A 126 2.49 -28.28 8.43
N ALA A 127 2.14 -27.01 8.57
CA ALA A 127 2.82 -26.06 9.44
C ALA A 127 1.85 -24.91 9.76
N ASP A 128 1.89 -24.42 10.98
CA ASP A 128 0.98 -23.37 11.47
C ASP A 128 1.06 -22.10 10.63
N ARG A 129 -0.09 -21.40 10.50
CA ARG A 129 -0.17 -20.12 9.79
C ARG A 129 0.70 -19.07 10.45
N GLY A 130 1.53 -18.40 9.66
CA GLY A 130 2.25 -17.20 10.05
C GLY A 130 1.46 -15.93 9.76
N GLU A 131 1.58 -14.94 10.63
CA GLU A 131 0.92 -13.64 10.51
C GLU A 131 1.91 -12.52 10.80
N ALA A 132 2.36 -11.82 9.74
CA ALA A 132 3.28 -10.70 9.89
C ALA A 132 2.55 -9.35 9.74
N ASP A 133 3.02 -8.39 10.52
CA ASP A 133 2.49 -7.05 10.63
C ASP A 133 3.48 -6.03 10.03
N ALA A 134 3.11 -5.39 8.93
CA ALA A 134 3.95 -4.39 8.26
C ALA A 134 4.17 -3.13 9.12
N SER A 135 3.34 -2.89 10.12
CA SER A 135 3.51 -1.79 11.09
C SER A 135 4.42 -2.13 12.27
N ASP A 136 4.91 -3.37 12.36
CA ASP A 136 5.81 -3.87 13.40
C ASP A 136 7.02 -4.60 12.76
N ASP A 137 7.65 -5.50 13.48
CA ASP A 137 8.79 -6.31 13.05
C ASP A 137 8.37 -7.44 12.08
N PHE A 138 8.03 -7.06 10.86
CA PHE A 138 7.62 -8.01 9.81
C PHE A 138 8.70 -9.03 9.53
N GLU A 139 9.95 -8.58 9.35
CA GLU A 139 11.06 -9.45 8.98
C GLU A 139 11.39 -10.45 10.10
N GLY A 140 11.45 -10.00 11.36
CA GLY A 140 11.67 -10.90 12.50
C GLY A 140 10.55 -11.92 12.66
N THR A 141 9.29 -11.53 12.49
CA THR A 141 8.13 -12.44 12.53
C THR A 141 8.18 -13.46 11.40
N TYR A 142 8.55 -13.03 10.19
CA TYR A 142 8.72 -13.93 9.05
C TYR A 142 9.87 -14.91 9.27
N GLU A 143 11.02 -14.47 9.79
CA GLU A 143 12.16 -15.35 10.10
C GLU A 143 11.78 -16.42 11.13
N GLU A 144 11.13 -16.03 12.25
CA GLU A 144 10.67 -16.95 13.29
C GLU A 144 9.70 -18.02 12.71
N TRP A 145 8.69 -17.56 11.94
CA TRP A 145 7.75 -18.48 11.30
C TRP A 145 8.44 -19.41 10.30
N ARG A 146 9.32 -18.89 9.47
CA ARG A 146 10.05 -19.61 8.43
C ARG A 146 10.89 -20.74 9.01
N GLU A 147 11.57 -20.51 10.12
CA GLU A 147 12.38 -21.53 10.80
C GLU A 147 11.49 -22.68 11.31
N HIS A 148 10.38 -22.38 11.97
CA HIS A 148 9.43 -23.40 12.44
C HIS A 148 8.78 -24.14 11.27
N MET A 149 8.33 -23.43 10.26
CA MET A 149 7.71 -24.01 9.06
C MET A 149 8.65 -25.00 8.36
N TRP A 150 9.94 -24.65 8.17
CA TRP A 150 10.89 -25.60 7.56
C TRP A 150 11.13 -26.82 8.43
N SER A 151 11.15 -26.68 9.74
CA SER A 151 11.24 -27.80 10.68
C SER A 151 10.03 -28.74 10.55
N ASP A 152 8.82 -28.19 10.49
CA ASP A 152 7.58 -28.95 10.38
C ASP A 152 7.47 -29.67 9.02
N VAL A 153 7.78 -28.96 7.93
CA VAL A 153 7.80 -29.54 6.57
C VAL A 153 8.83 -30.66 6.46
N ALA A 154 10.02 -30.46 7.00
CA ALA A 154 11.05 -31.53 7.03
C ALA A 154 10.60 -32.75 7.82
N ALA A 155 10.02 -32.53 8.99
CA ALA A 155 9.48 -33.63 9.83
C ALA A 155 8.34 -34.37 9.12
N TYR A 156 7.43 -33.64 8.45
CA TYR A 156 6.30 -34.21 7.72
C TYR A 156 6.76 -35.15 6.59
N PHE A 157 7.74 -34.72 5.79
CA PHE A 157 8.26 -35.50 4.67
C PHE A 157 9.43 -36.41 5.06
N ASN A 158 9.80 -36.47 6.33
CA ASN A 158 10.95 -37.22 6.84
C ASN A 158 12.25 -36.88 6.08
N LEU A 159 12.53 -35.59 5.91
CA LEU A 159 13.69 -35.07 5.20
C LEU A 159 14.74 -34.56 6.19
N ASP A 160 16.00 -34.77 5.85
CA ASP A 160 17.13 -34.13 6.52
C ASP A 160 17.51 -32.89 5.72
N ILE A 161 17.15 -31.71 6.25
CA ILE A 161 17.44 -30.43 5.62
C ILE A 161 18.59 -29.73 6.35
N GLU A 162 19.73 -29.59 5.69
CA GLU A 162 20.87 -28.85 6.21
C GLU A 162 20.55 -27.35 6.33
N ASN A 163 21.08 -26.71 7.37
CA ASN A 163 21.08 -25.26 7.49
C ASN A 163 22.11 -24.68 6.50
N SER A 164 21.65 -24.28 5.33
CA SER A 164 22.48 -23.58 4.35
C SER A 164 22.51 -22.08 4.68
N GLU A 165 23.72 -21.49 4.67
CA GLU A 165 23.87 -20.03 4.79
C GLU A 165 23.22 -19.32 3.61
N ASP A 166 22.60 -18.15 3.90
CA ASP A 166 21.97 -17.29 2.90
C ASP A 166 22.92 -16.98 1.74
N ASN A 167 22.48 -17.25 0.52
CA ASN A 167 23.19 -16.85 -0.69
C ASN A 167 23.19 -15.31 -0.81
N LYS A 168 24.36 -14.71 -0.69
CA LYS A 168 24.53 -13.26 -0.90
C LYS A 168 24.40 -12.93 -2.38
N SER A 169 23.45 -12.06 -2.71
CA SER A 169 23.32 -11.48 -4.06
C SER A 169 24.58 -10.72 -4.45
N THR A 170 25.11 -10.99 -5.63
CA THR A 170 26.30 -10.31 -6.14
C THR A 170 25.89 -9.37 -7.27
N LEU A 171 25.88 -8.06 -7.00
CA LEU A 171 25.71 -7.01 -7.99
C LEU A 171 27.08 -6.50 -8.40
N SER A 172 27.40 -6.54 -9.69
CA SER A 172 28.59 -5.91 -10.23
C SER A 172 28.24 -4.57 -10.88
N LEU A 173 29.12 -3.58 -10.74
CA LEU A 173 28.92 -2.21 -11.20
C LEU A 173 30.11 -1.77 -12.03
N GLN A 174 29.85 -1.31 -13.26
CA GLN A 174 30.85 -0.78 -14.17
C GLN A 174 30.51 0.66 -14.58
N PHE A 175 31.49 1.50 -14.73
CA PHE A 175 31.33 2.90 -15.16
C PHE A 175 31.48 3.01 -16.67
N VAL A 176 30.52 3.66 -17.37
CA VAL A 176 30.45 3.75 -18.86
C VAL A 176 29.70 5.01 -19.35
N ASP A 177 29.68 5.25 -20.68
CA ASP A 177 29.13 6.49 -21.29
C ASP A 177 27.88 6.27 -22.16
N SER A 178 26.66 6.25 -21.64
CA SER A 178 25.36 6.53 -22.33
C SER A 178 24.05 6.01 -21.65
N ALA A 179 22.83 6.54 -21.93
CA ALA A 179 21.56 6.45 -21.17
C ALA A 179 20.43 5.51 -21.68
N ALA A 180 19.40 5.13 -20.82
CA ALA A 180 18.29 4.22 -21.13
C ALA A 180 17.01 4.25 -20.19
N ASP A 181 15.90 3.59 -20.56
CA ASP A 181 14.50 3.61 -20.03
C ASP A 181 14.16 2.80 -18.75
N MET A 182 13.17 3.24 -17.93
CA MET A 182 12.77 2.68 -16.61
C MET A 182 11.92 1.39 -16.63
N PRO A 183 12.30 0.27 -15.92
CA PRO A 183 11.54 -0.98 -15.87
C PRO A 183 10.21 -0.89 -15.11
N LEU A 184 10.12 -0.10 -14.03
CA LEU A 184 8.94 0.01 -13.18
C LEU A 184 7.73 0.59 -13.93
N ALA A 185 7.96 1.54 -14.84
CA ALA A 185 6.92 2.12 -15.68
C ALA A 185 6.25 1.05 -16.56
N LYS A 186 7.02 0.12 -17.10
CA LYS A 186 6.50 -0.98 -17.93
C LYS A 186 5.65 -1.97 -17.14
N MET A 187 6.04 -2.29 -15.92
CA MET A 187 5.34 -3.25 -15.07
C MET A 187 3.92 -2.80 -14.71
N HIS A 188 3.69 -1.49 -14.55
CA HIS A 188 2.38 -0.92 -14.21
C HIS A 188 1.59 -0.41 -15.43
N GLY A 189 2.11 -0.55 -16.64
CA GLY A 189 1.51 0.07 -17.82
C GLY A 189 1.47 1.60 -17.72
N ALA A 190 2.44 2.18 -17.02
CA ALA A 190 2.52 3.60 -16.79
C ALA A 190 2.88 4.36 -18.07
N PHE A 191 2.38 5.57 -18.16
CA PHE A 191 2.66 6.52 -19.24
C PHE A 191 3.31 7.79 -18.68
N SER A 192 4.11 8.45 -19.50
CA SER A 192 4.62 9.78 -19.20
C SER A 192 3.73 10.82 -19.86
N THR A 193 3.33 11.82 -19.10
CA THR A 193 2.43 12.88 -19.54
C THR A 193 2.75 14.18 -18.83
N ASN A 194 1.99 15.25 -19.12
CA ASN A 194 2.26 16.58 -18.60
C ASN A 194 1.32 16.97 -17.46
N VAL A 195 1.86 17.73 -16.53
CA VAL A 195 1.07 18.47 -15.53
C VAL A 195 0.44 19.68 -16.23
N VAL A 196 -0.89 19.81 -16.14
CA VAL A 196 -1.66 20.90 -16.73
C VAL A 196 -1.77 22.08 -15.76
N ALA A 197 -1.94 21.78 -14.47
CA ALA A 197 -2.00 22.80 -13.42
C ALA A 197 -1.51 22.23 -12.09
N SER A 198 -0.95 23.11 -11.26
CA SER A 198 -0.54 22.80 -9.88
C SER A 198 -0.90 24.00 -8.99
N LYS A 199 -1.76 23.78 -7.99
CA LYS A 199 -2.28 24.86 -7.11
C LYS A 199 -2.17 24.47 -5.65
N GLU A 200 -1.83 25.45 -4.79
CA GLU A 200 -1.97 25.30 -3.34
C GLU A 200 -3.43 25.45 -2.94
N LEU A 201 -3.93 24.54 -2.10
CA LEU A 201 -5.30 24.56 -1.58
C LEU A 201 -5.40 25.11 -0.15
N GLN A 202 -4.28 25.16 0.56
CA GLN A 202 -4.24 25.75 1.89
C GLN A 202 -4.27 27.28 1.80
N GLN A 203 -4.87 27.93 2.79
CA GLN A 203 -4.87 29.38 2.88
C GLN A 203 -3.47 29.93 3.21
N PRO A 204 -3.12 31.15 2.77
CA PRO A 204 -1.86 31.77 3.14
C PRO A 204 -1.65 31.81 4.65
N GLY A 205 -0.45 31.40 5.09
CA GLY A 205 -0.10 31.32 6.50
C GLY A 205 -0.37 29.96 7.18
N SER A 206 -0.98 29.01 6.48
CA SER A 206 -1.06 27.64 6.97
C SER A 206 0.33 27.01 7.12
N ALA A 207 0.52 26.27 8.21
CA ALA A 207 1.74 25.48 8.43
C ALA A 207 1.79 24.18 7.60
N ARG A 208 0.76 23.90 6.81
CA ARG A 208 0.63 22.72 5.94
C ARG A 208 0.49 23.13 4.49
N SER A 209 0.78 22.20 3.60
CA SER A 209 0.55 22.34 2.17
C SER A 209 -0.33 21.19 1.68
N THR A 210 -1.29 21.52 0.85
CA THR A 210 -2.13 20.54 0.13
C THR A 210 -2.25 21.00 -1.31
N ARG A 211 -1.72 20.19 -2.23
CA ARG A 211 -1.66 20.54 -3.65
C ARG A 211 -2.81 19.91 -4.42
N HIS A 212 -3.37 20.69 -5.32
CA HIS A 212 -4.23 20.21 -6.39
C HIS A 212 -3.42 20.16 -7.69
N LEU A 213 -3.33 18.98 -8.31
CA LEU A 213 -2.67 18.80 -9.59
C LEU A 213 -3.67 18.34 -10.63
N GLU A 214 -3.61 18.93 -11.82
CA GLU A 214 -4.33 18.49 -13.00
C GLU A 214 -3.33 17.88 -13.99
N ILE A 215 -3.64 16.70 -14.52
CA ILE A 215 -2.74 15.87 -15.29
C ILE A 215 -3.43 15.50 -16.60
N GLU A 216 -2.75 15.71 -17.72
CA GLU A 216 -3.21 15.31 -19.03
C GLU A 216 -3.24 13.78 -19.14
N LEU A 217 -4.28 13.22 -19.74
CA LEU A 217 -4.38 11.80 -20.01
C LEU A 217 -4.16 11.50 -21.50
N PRO A 218 -3.34 10.47 -21.82
CA PRO A 218 -3.23 10.00 -23.20
C PRO A 218 -4.57 9.39 -23.67
N LYS A 219 -4.79 9.32 -24.98
CA LYS A 219 -6.06 8.87 -25.57
C LYS A 219 -6.47 7.45 -25.17
N GLU A 220 -5.49 6.63 -24.83
CA GLU A 220 -5.69 5.23 -24.45
C GLU A 220 -6.02 5.08 -22.95
N ALA A 221 -5.80 6.11 -22.14
CA ALA A 221 -6.12 6.09 -20.73
C ALA A 221 -7.55 6.61 -20.49
N SER A 222 -8.30 5.89 -19.71
CA SER A 222 -9.63 6.27 -19.24
C SER A 222 -9.79 5.95 -17.77
N TYR A 223 -10.66 6.67 -17.10
CA TYR A 223 -10.99 6.44 -15.69
C TYR A 223 -12.46 6.68 -15.42
N GLN A 224 -12.91 6.26 -14.26
CA GLN A 224 -14.22 6.57 -13.70
C GLN A 224 -14.08 7.20 -12.32
N GLU A 225 -15.14 7.81 -11.84
CA GLU A 225 -15.18 8.37 -10.49
C GLU A 225 -14.95 7.25 -9.46
N GLY A 226 -13.99 7.46 -8.56
CA GLY A 226 -13.53 6.49 -7.57
C GLY A 226 -12.23 5.77 -7.92
N ASP A 227 -11.73 5.92 -9.15
CA ASP A 227 -10.43 5.39 -9.54
C ASP A 227 -9.28 6.17 -8.88
N HIS A 228 -8.09 5.56 -8.88
CA HIS A 228 -6.85 6.13 -8.39
C HIS A 228 -5.89 6.47 -9.52
N LEU A 229 -5.09 7.49 -9.31
CA LEU A 229 -3.88 7.75 -10.08
C LEU A 229 -2.69 7.16 -9.32
N GLY A 230 -2.05 6.15 -9.91
CA GLY A 230 -0.76 5.64 -9.44
C GLY A 230 0.36 6.52 -9.97
N VAL A 231 1.16 7.08 -9.08
CA VAL A 231 2.29 7.95 -9.43
C VAL A 231 3.59 7.24 -9.12
N ILE A 232 4.51 7.20 -10.08
CA ILE A 232 5.89 6.76 -9.87
C ILE A 232 6.70 7.98 -9.43
N PRO A 233 7.07 8.09 -8.14
CA PRO A 233 7.74 9.26 -7.61
C PRO A 233 9.22 9.27 -7.95
N ARG A 234 9.89 10.38 -7.63
CA ARG A 234 11.36 10.52 -7.67
C ARG A 234 11.89 10.89 -6.30
N ASN A 235 13.03 10.35 -5.96
CA ASN A 235 13.78 10.78 -4.79
C ASN A 235 14.24 12.24 -4.99
N TYR A 236 14.08 13.07 -3.97
CA TYR A 236 14.45 14.48 -4.03
C TYR A 236 15.98 14.67 -4.02
N GLU A 237 16.44 15.76 -4.62
CA GLU A 237 17.85 16.08 -4.81
C GLU A 237 18.66 15.99 -3.50
N GLY A 238 18.10 16.46 -2.38
CA GLY A 238 18.79 16.44 -1.09
C GLY A 238 19.17 15.05 -0.60
N ILE A 239 18.30 14.03 -0.78
CA ILE A 239 18.63 12.66 -0.39
C ILE A 239 19.61 12.01 -1.38
N VAL A 240 19.49 12.31 -2.67
CA VAL A 240 20.45 11.88 -3.70
C VAL A 240 21.85 12.40 -3.35
N ASN A 241 21.96 13.69 -3.01
CA ASN A 241 23.23 14.31 -2.62
C ASN A 241 23.82 13.69 -1.35
N ARG A 242 23.01 13.28 -0.38
CA ARG A 242 23.48 12.57 0.81
C ARG A 242 24.09 11.20 0.45
N VAL A 243 23.44 10.45 -0.44
CA VAL A 243 23.96 9.16 -0.92
C VAL A 243 25.27 9.35 -1.66
N THR A 244 25.32 10.26 -2.64
CA THR A 244 26.52 10.51 -3.44
C THR A 244 27.69 10.98 -2.57
N ALA A 245 27.44 11.86 -1.61
CA ALA A 245 28.45 12.31 -0.63
C ALA A 245 28.97 11.14 0.23
N ARG A 246 28.09 10.25 0.70
CA ARG A 246 28.49 9.11 1.54
C ARG A 246 29.42 8.14 0.78
N PHE A 247 29.20 7.95 -0.51
CA PHE A 247 29.97 7.02 -1.32
C PHE A 247 31.08 7.70 -2.18
N GLY A 248 31.21 9.02 -2.08
CA GLY A 248 32.21 9.77 -2.85
C GLY A 248 31.99 9.72 -4.37
N LEU A 249 30.70 9.77 -4.81
CA LEU A 249 30.29 9.66 -6.20
C LEU A 249 29.83 11.02 -6.74
N ASP A 250 29.92 11.19 -8.06
CA ASP A 250 29.26 12.26 -8.79
C ASP A 250 27.89 11.78 -9.28
N ALA A 251 26.85 12.58 -9.07
CA ALA A 251 25.48 12.24 -9.45
C ALA A 251 25.31 12.00 -10.96
N SER A 252 26.07 12.72 -11.79
CA SER A 252 26.06 12.60 -13.25
C SER A 252 26.90 11.43 -13.79
N GLN A 253 27.70 10.80 -12.94
CA GLN A 253 28.57 9.70 -13.33
C GLN A 253 27.78 8.54 -13.90
N GLN A 254 28.18 8.06 -15.09
CA GLN A 254 27.50 6.97 -15.77
C GLN A 254 27.97 5.61 -15.26
N ILE A 255 27.05 4.72 -15.02
CA ILE A 255 27.27 3.38 -14.49
C ILE A 255 26.45 2.35 -15.25
N ARG A 256 26.95 1.11 -15.30
CA ARG A 256 26.24 -0.05 -15.81
C ARG A 256 26.16 -1.11 -14.72
N LEU A 257 24.96 -1.65 -14.53
CA LEU A 257 24.69 -2.71 -13.57
C LEU A 257 24.58 -4.05 -14.28
N GLU A 258 25.22 -5.07 -13.74
CA GLU A 258 25.11 -6.44 -14.20
C GLU A 258 24.83 -7.36 -12.99
N ALA A 259 23.78 -8.15 -13.08
CA ALA A 259 23.42 -9.18 -12.12
C ALA A 259 22.67 -10.31 -12.81
N GLU A 260 22.80 -11.53 -12.27
CA GLU A 260 22.13 -12.73 -12.79
C GLU A 260 20.87 -13.09 -11.98
N GLU A 261 20.47 -12.26 -11.00
CA GLU A 261 19.41 -12.59 -10.05
C GLU A 261 18.09 -11.86 -10.34
N GLU A 262 16.98 -12.63 -10.42
CA GLU A 262 15.62 -12.09 -10.63
C GLU A 262 15.19 -11.06 -9.59
N LYS A 263 15.62 -11.22 -8.33
CA LYS A 263 15.27 -10.28 -7.26
C LYS A 263 15.84 -8.87 -7.43
N LEU A 264 16.80 -8.68 -8.34
CA LEU A 264 17.34 -7.40 -8.73
C LEU A 264 16.73 -6.85 -10.03
N ALA A 265 15.69 -7.50 -10.57
CA ALA A 265 15.04 -7.13 -11.83
C ALA A 265 14.39 -5.72 -11.82
N HIS A 266 14.16 -5.14 -10.62
CA HIS A 266 13.69 -3.76 -10.49
C HIS A 266 14.76 -2.72 -10.86
N LEU A 267 16.03 -3.10 -10.91
CA LEU A 267 17.14 -2.25 -11.29
C LEU A 267 17.32 -2.20 -12.82
N PRO A 268 17.92 -1.15 -13.37
CA PRO A 268 18.19 -1.02 -14.81
C PRO A 268 19.37 -1.89 -15.24
N LEU A 269 19.25 -3.22 -15.10
CA LEU A 269 20.30 -4.18 -15.43
C LEU A 269 20.64 -4.15 -16.91
N ALA A 270 21.93 -4.35 -17.21
CA ALA A 270 22.52 -4.32 -18.56
C ALA A 270 22.33 -2.99 -19.32
N LYS A 271 21.90 -1.94 -18.63
CA LYS A 271 21.73 -0.59 -19.16
C LYS A 271 22.74 0.36 -18.51
N THR A 272 23.02 1.44 -19.21
CA THR A 272 23.85 2.53 -18.68
C THR A 272 22.95 3.65 -18.20
N VAL A 273 23.12 4.08 -16.95
CA VAL A 273 22.35 5.15 -16.31
C VAL A 273 23.29 6.02 -15.47
N SER A 274 22.91 7.26 -15.19
CA SER A 274 23.63 8.06 -14.20
C SER A 274 23.41 7.53 -12.78
N VAL A 275 24.29 7.89 -11.85
CA VAL A 275 24.09 7.59 -10.41
C VAL A 275 22.79 8.19 -9.93
N GLU A 276 22.50 9.45 -10.29
CA GLU A 276 21.23 10.11 -9.96
C GLU A 276 20.03 9.34 -10.50
N GLU A 277 20.07 8.91 -11.75
CA GLU A 277 19.01 8.14 -12.38
C GLU A 277 18.84 6.77 -11.71
N LEU A 278 19.92 6.06 -11.38
CA LEU A 278 19.86 4.79 -10.65
C LEU A 278 19.13 4.95 -9.31
N LEU A 279 19.42 6.02 -8.58
CA LEU A 279 18.80 6.28 -7.27
C LEU A 279 17.29 6.55 -7.37
N GLN A 280 16.72 6.74 -8.57
CA GLN A 280 15.27 6.83 -8.77
C GLN A 280 14.55 5.47 -8.80
N TYR A 281 15.30 4.36 -8.81
CA TYR A 281 14.73 3.02 -8.83
C TYR A 281 14.54 2.39 -7.43
N VAL A 282 15.07 3.02 -6.39
CA VAL A 282 15.17 2.44 -5.05
C VAL A 282 14.55 3.31 -3.96
N GLU A 283 13.99 2.67 -2.93
CA GLU A 283 13.51 3.34 -1.71
C GLU A 283 14.67 3.64 -0.77
N LEU A 284 14.86 4.92 -0.45
CA LEU A 284 15.96 5.40 0.40
C LEU A 284 15.52 5.73 1.84
N GLN A 285 14.22 5.81 2.10
CA GLN A 285 13.67 6.29 3.38
C GLN A 285 12.88 5.25 4.16
N ASP A 286 12.91 3.99 3.74
CA ASP A 286 12.35 2.91 4.55
C ASP A 286 13.21 2.66 5.80
N PRO A 287 12.60 2.25 6.92
CA PRO A 287 13.36 1.78 8.06
C PRO A 287 14.33 0.67 7.69
N VAL A 288 15.55 0.72 8.22
CA VAL A 288 16.57 -0.30 7.95
C VAL A 288 16.07 -1.67 8.37
N THR A 289 16.22 -2.67 7.49
CA THR A 289 15.84 -4.05 7.78
C THR A 289 16.91 -4.79 8.57
N ARG A 290 16.55 -5.92 9.17
CA ARG A 290 17.51 -6.76 9.89
C ARG A 290 18.60 -7.31 8.97
N THR A 291 18.23 -7.69 7.75
CA THR A 291 19.17 -8.14 6.71
C THR A 291 20.17 -7.04 6.36
N GLN A 292 19.70 -5.80 6.19
CA GLN A 292 20.57 -4.65 5.96
C GLN A 292 21.49 -4.37 7.15
N LEU A 293 20.97 -4.41 8.38
CA LEU A 293 21.77 -4.24 9.61
C LEU A 293 22.87 -5.29 9.74
N ARG A 294 22.59 -6.56 9.47
CA ARG A 294 23.59 -7.65 9.48
C ARG A 294 24.68 -7.40 8.44
N ALA A 295 24.29 -7.01 7.23
CA ALA A 295 25.24 -6.67 6.17
C ALA A 295 26.13 -5.48 6.55
N MET A 296 25.56 -4.43 7.16
CA MET A 296 26.31 -3.29 7.64
C MET A 296 27.29 -3.67 8.77
N ALA A 297 26.83 -4.43 9.76
CA ALA A 297 27.67 -4.89 10.86
C ALA A 297 28.85 -5.75 10.36
N ALA A 298 28.59 -6.64 9.39
CA ALA A 298 29.63 -7.47 8.78
C ALA A 298 30.70 -6.67 8.01
N LYS A 299 30.33 -5.48 7.50
CA LYS A 299 31.24 -4.57 6.78
C LYS A 299 31.85 -3.47 7.66
N THR A 300 31.54 -3.43 8.94
CA THR A 300 32.03 -2.40 9.85
C THR A 300 33.32 -2.86 10.52
N VAL A 301 34.42 -2.16 10.20
CA VAL A 301 35.77 -2.50 10.67
C VAL A 301 36.05 -2.00 12.09
N CYS A 302 35.33 -0.97 12.56
CA CYS A 302 35.46 -0.42 13.92
C CYS A 302 34.70 -1.29 14.93
N PRO A 303 35.35 -1.98 15.87
CA PRO A 303 34.67 -2.90 16.79
C PRO A 303 33.54 -2.25 17.62
N PRO A 304 33.69 -1.06 18.22
CA PRO A 304 32.61 -0.39 18.93
C PRO A 304 31.37 -0.15 18.03
N HIS A 305 31.56 0.36 16.80
CA HIS A 305 30.48 0.62 15.87
C HIS A 305 29.79 -0.66 15.43
N LYS A 306 30.55 -1.74 15.25
CA LYS A 306 29.98 -3.06 14.93
C LYS A 306 29.07 -3.55 16.06
N VAL A 307 29.51 -3.45 17.30
CA VAL A 307 28.71 -3.83 18.50
C VAL A 307 27.44 -2.99 18.59
N GLU A 308 27.50 -1.69 18.31
CA GLU A 308 26.30 -0.82 18.30
C GLU A 308 25.30 -1.23 17.22
N LEU A 309 25.76 -1.56 16.00
CA LEU A 309 24.90 -2.05 14.92
C LEU A 309 24.28 -3.42 15.25
N GLU A 310 25.06 -4.34 15.80
CA GLU A 310 24.58 -5.66 16.24
C GLU A 310 23.56 -5.54 17.38
N ALA A 311 23.72 -4.57 18.29
CA ALA A 311 22.77 -4.31 19.37
C ALA A 311 21.38 -3.87 18.85
N LEU A 312 21.30 -3.23 17.67
CA LEU A 312 20.02 -2.89 17.04
C LEU A 312 19.25 -4.11 16.55
N LEU A 313 19.89 -5.27 16.41
CA LEU A 313 19.24 -6.52 16.01
C LEU A 313 18.47 -7.18 17.16
N GLU A 314 18.73 -6.79 18.40
CA GLU A 314 17.95 -7.25 19.56
C GLU A 314 16.49 -6.81 19.42
N LYS A 315 15.53 -7.71 19.71
CA LYS A 315 14.09 -7.54 19.39
C LYS A 315 13.50 -6.22 19.92
N GLN A 316 13.77 -5.88 21.17
CA GLN A 316 13.25 -4.66 21.77
C GLN A 316 13.95 -3.40 21.22
N ALA A 317 15.28 -3.46 21.05
CA ALA A 317 16.04 -2.36 20.48
C ALA A 317 15.63 -2.08 19.03
N TYR A 318 15.39 -3.11 18.23
CA TYR A 318 14.91 -2.97 16.86
C TYR A 318 13.56 -2.23 16.82
N LYS A 319 12.59 -2.63 17.65
CA LYS A 319 11.29 -1.97 17.73
C LYS A 319 11.39 -0.51 18.16
N GLU A 320 12.14 -0.22 19.22
CA GLU A 320 12.18 1.11 19.82
C GLU A 320 13.12 2.09 19.10
N GLN A 321 14.25 1.60 18.57
CA GLN A 321 15.28 2.46 18.00
C GLN A 321 15.29 2.48 16.48
N VAL A 322 14.80 1.42 15.82
CA VAL A 322 14.73 1.35 14.37
C VAL A 322 13.31 1.66 13.88
N LEU A 323 12.34 0.82 14.22
CA LEU A 323 10.98 0.95 13.68
C LEU A 323 10.25 2.19 14.19
N ALA A 324 10.23 2.41 15.52
CA ALA A 324 9.55 3.56 16.11
C ALA A 324 10.16 4.91 15.69
N LYS A 325 11.46 4.93 15.42
CA LYS A 325 12.18 6.13 14.93
C LYS A 325 12.30 6.18 13.41
N ARG A 326 11.87 5.15 12.69
CA ARG A 326 12.03 5.02 11.24
C ARG A 326 13.46 5.25 10.77
N LEU A 327 14.43 4.70 11.49
CA LEU A 327 15.85 4.86 11.23
C LEU A 327 16.24 4.17 9.93
N THR A 328 16.82 4.90 8.98
CA THR A 328 17.13 4.41 7.64
C THR A 328 18.54 3.85 7.52
N MET A 329 18.77 3.03 6.49
CA MET A 329 20.11 2.52 6.17
C MET A 329 21.10 3.66 5.87
N LEU A 330 20.65 4.70 5.13
CA LEU A 330 21.49 5.86 4.81
C LEU A 330 21.93 6.61 6.07
N GLU A 331 21.02 6.89 7.00
CA GLU A 331 21.33 7.57 8.28
C GLU A 331 22.36 6.79 9.10
N LEU A 332 22.25 5.46 9.12
CA LEU A 332 23.24 4.61 9.78
C LEU A 332 24.60 4.62 9.08
N LEU A 333 24.63 4.62 7.73
CA LEU A 333 25.89 4.74 6.98
C LEU A 333 26.59 6.09 7.21
N GLU A 334 25.82 7.16 7.39
CA GLU A 334 26.35 8.48 7.75
C GLU A 334 26.87 8.50 9.19
N LYS A 335 26.15 7.87 10.12
CA LYS A 335 26.53 7.77 11.53
C LYS A 335 27.78 6.90 11.74
N TYR A 336 27.91 5.83 10.95
CA TYR A 336 29.00 4.85 11.06
C TYR A 336 29.90 4.84 9.83
N PRO A 337 30.77 5.86 9.63
CA PRO A 337 31.65 5.95 8.48
C PRO A 337 32.65 4.80 8.35
N ALA A 338 32.90 4.06 9.47
CA ALA A 338 33.72 2.85 9.47
C ALA A 338 33.03 1.62 8.82
N CYS A 339 31.80 1.74 8.38
CA CYS A 339 31.16 0.73 7.54
C CYS A 339 31.68 0.84 6.10
N GLU A 340 32.47 -0.14 5.69
CA GLU A 340 33.11 -0.20 4.36
C GLU A 340 32.22 -0.85 3.30
N MET A 341 30.90 -0.67 3.42
CA MET A 341 29.94 -1.15 2.42
C MET A 341 30.15 -0.41 1.11
N LYS A 342 30.26 -1.16 0.01
CA LYS A 342 30.38 -0.60 -1.34
C LYS A 342 29.01 -0.10 -1.85
N PHE A 343 29.04 0.86 -2.78
CA PHE A 343 27.81 1.39 -3.39
C PHE A 343 26.97 0.30 -4.06
N SER A 344 27.61 -0.67 -4.76
CA SER A 344 26.91 -1.81 -5.36
C SER A 344 26.19 -2.68 -4.31
N GLU A 345 26.79 -2.91 -3.16
CA GLU A 345 26.18 -3.67 -2.06
C GLU A 345 25.02 -2.92 -1.44
N PHE A 346 25.15 -1.60 -1.27
CA PHE A 346 24.08 -0.72 -0.81
C PHE A 346 22.86 -0.78 -1.75
N ILE A 347 23.06 -0.58 -3.05
CA ILE A 347 21.98 -0.64 -4.06
C ILE A 347 21.31 -2.01 -4.09
N ALA A 348 22.07 -3.11 -4.00
CA ALA A 348 21.53 -4.47 -4.01
C ALA A 348 20.63 -4.79 -2.81
N LEU A 349 20.83 -4.10 -1.69
CA LEU A 349 20.04 -4.28 -0.46
C LEU A 349 18.80 -3.38 -0.37
N LEU A 350 18.66 -2.40 -1.26
CA LEU A 350 17.52 -1.48 -1.25
C LEU A 350 16.33 -2.06 -2.02
N PRO A 351 15.10 -1.91 -1.48
CA PRO A 351 13.91 -2.30 -2.21
C PRO A 351 13.61 -1.35 -3.38
N SER A 352 12.80 -1.83 -4.32
CA SER A 352 12.29 -1.00 -5.43
C SER A 352 11.51 0.20 -4.89
N ILE A 353 11.64 1.34 -5.57
CA ILE A 353 10.72 2.46 -5.35
C ILE A 353 9.30 2.00 -5.66
N ARG A 354 8.34 2.41 -4.84
CA ARG A 354 6.94 2.00 -4.97
C ARG A 354 6.10 3.14 -5.53
N PRO A 355 5.13 2.86 -6.40
CA PRO A 355 4.10 3.83 -6.74
C PRO A 355 3.34 4.30 -5.50
N ARG A 356 2.81 5.51 -5.55
CA ARG A 356 1.86 6.02 -4.56
C ARG A 356 0.54 6.30 -5.25
N TYR A 357 -0.54 5.93 -4.58
CA TYR A 357 -1.89 6.01 -5.12
C TYR A 357 -2.63 7.19 -4.53
N TYR A 358 -3.26 7.97 -5.38
CA TYR A 358 -4.07 9.13 -5.02
C TYR A 358 -5.45 8.98 -5.63
N SER A 359 -6.49 9.14 -4.81
CA SER A 359 -7.87 9.15 -5.31
C SER A 359 -8.04 10.27 -6.31
N ILE A 360 -8.59 9.96 -7.48
CA ILE A 360 -8.84 10.97 -8.51
C ILE A 360 -9.96 11.90 -8.03
N SER A 361 -9.70 13.21 -8.07
CA SER A 361 -10.59 14.24 -7.56
C SER A 361 -11.44 14.94 -8.63
N SER A 362 -11.46 14.42 -9.85
CA SER A 362 -12.23 14.91 -10.98
C SER A 362 -13.17 13.84 -11.54
N SER A 363 -14.13 14.27 -12.37
CA SER A 363 -14.99 13.39 -13.12
C SER A 363 -14.64 13.44 -14.61
N PRO A 364 -14.54 12.30 -15.31
CA PRO A 364 -14.33 12.26 -16.75
C PRO A 364 -15.54 12.82 -17.54
N ARG A 365 -16.68 13.00 -16.89
CA ARG A 365 -17.86 13.66 -17.47
C ARG A 365 -17.66 15.15 -17.69
N VAL A 366 -16.72 15.77 -16.95
CA VAL A 366 -16.32 17.17 -17.14
C VAL A 366 -15.25 17.29 -18.21
N ASP A 367 -14.20 16.49 -18.10
CA ASP A 367 -13.13 16.39 -19.09
C ASP A 367 -12.49 14.99 -19.04
N GLU A 368 -12.70 14.22 -20.10
CA GLU A 368 -12.14 12.85 -20.22
C GLU A 368 -10.63 12.83 -20.48
N LYS A 369 -10.05 13.97 -20.86
CA LYS A 369 -8.62 14.10 -21.18
C LYS A 369 -7.76 14.54 -20.02
N GLN A 370 -8.37 14.77 -18.87
CA GLN A 370 -7.66 15.23 -17.68
C GLN A 370 -8.13 14.48 -16.43
N ALA A 371 -7.21 14.22 -15.53
CA ALA A 371 -7.49 13.76 -14.19
C ALA A 371 -6.86 14.71 -13.18
N SER A 372 -7.54 14.96 -12.06
CA SER A 372 -6.96 15.72 -10.95
C SER A 372 -6.76 14.87 -9.71
N ILE A 373 -5.78 15.24 -8.89
CA ILE A 373 -5.51 14.63 -7.58
C ILE A 373 -5.32 15.71 -6.52
N THR A 374 -5.56 15.31 -5.27
CA THR A 374 -5.40 16.16 -4.08
C THR A 374 -4.32 15.55 -3.19
N VAL A 375 -3.24 16.27 -2.98
CA VAL A 375 -2.01 15.76 -2.36
C VAL A 375 -1.69 16.53 -1.09
N SER A 376 -1.78 15.87 0.07
CA SER A 376 -1.24 16.40 1.32
C SER A 376 0.27 16.24 1.31
N VAL A 377 1.01 17.35 1.43
CA VAL A 377 2.47 17.34 1.44
C VAL A 377 2.97 16.95 2.83
N VAL A 378 3.75 15.87 2.89
CA VAL A 378 4.27 15.33 4.14
C VAL A 378 5.72 15.76 4.31
N SER A 379 6.00 16.61 5.30
CA SER A 379 7.35 16.99 5.71
C SER A 379 7.37 17.33 7.19
N GLY A 380 8.54 17.23 7.82
CA GLY A 380 8.74 17.55 9.22
C GLY A 380 10.10 17.08 9.74
N GLU A 381 10.32 17.20 11.03
CA GLU A 381 11.51 16.64 11.65
C GLU A 381 11.49 15.10 11.53
N ALA A 382 12.63 14.53 11.12
CA ALA A 382 12.78 13.08 11.06
C ALA A 382 12.65 12.47 12.47
N TRP A 383 11.84 11.44 12.61
CA TRP A 383 11.67 10.75 13.91
C TRP A 383 12.96 10.10 14.41
N SER A 384 13.90 9.81 13.50
CA SER A 384 15.26 9.38 13.83
C SER A 384 16.10 10.46 14.53
N GLY A 385 15.71 11.73 14.43
CA GLY A 385 16.50 12.88 14.89
C GLY A 385 17.57 13.32 13.89
N TYR A 386 17.64 12.72 12.69
CA TYR A 386 18.64 13.04 11.67
C TYR A 386 18.07 13.98 10.58
N GLY A 387 17.76 15.22 10.97
CA GLY A 387 17.35 16.26 10.05
C GLY A 387 15.87 16.23 9.69
N GLU A 388 15.55 16.58 8.43
CA GLU A 388 14.19 16.69 7.93
C GLU A 388 13.78 15.42 7.17
N TYR A 389 12.55 14.96 7.43
CA TYR A 389 11.88 13.95 6.62
C TYR A 389 11.00 14.62 5.56
N LYS A 390 11.10 14.15 4.33
CA LYS A 390 10.22 14.54 3.22
C LYS A 390 9.60 13.30 2.60
N GLY A 391 8.27 13.21 2.61
CA GLY A 391 7.54 12.15 1.91
C GLY A 391 7.87 12.18 0.42
N ILE A 392 8.40 11.08 -0.13
CA ILE A 392 8.95 11.02 -1.50
C ILE A 392 7.96 11.53 -2.53
N ALA A 393 6.77 10.92 -2.60
CA ALA A 393 5.78 11.23 -3.63
C ALA A 393 5.13 12.60 -3.42
N SER A 394 4.75 12.95 -2.18
CA SER A 394 4.06 14.20 -1.92
C SER A 394 4.94 15.43 -2.18
N ASN A 395 6.23 15.36 -1.84
CA ASN A 395 7.16 16.45 -2.15
C ASN A 395 7.52 16.48 -3.65
N TYR A 396 7.71 15.32 -4.28
CA TYR A 396 7.88 15.26 -5.73
C TYR A 396 6.72 15.94 -6.46
N LEU A 397 5.48 15.61 -6.10
CA LEU A 397 4.28 16.20 -6.69
C LEU A 397 4.13 17.69 -6.36
N ALA A 398 4.54 18.11 -5.16
CA ALA A 398 4.48 19.52 -4.77
C ALA A 398 5.45 20.42 -5.56
N GLU A 399 6.55 19.87 -6.04
CA GLU A 399 7.55 20.58 -6.84
C GLU A 399 7.16 20.72 -8.31
N LEU A 400 6.24 19.87 -8.81
CA LEU A 400 5.79 19.90 -10.20
C LEU A 400 5.01 21.18 -10.54
N GLN A 401 5.35 21.74 -11.69
CA GLN A 401 4.71 22.93 -12.27
C GLN A 401 4.01 22.56 -13.58
N GLU A 402 3.18 23.48 -14.09
CA GLU A 402 2.58 23.36 -15.42
C GLU A 402 3.65 23.12 -16.49
N GLY A 403 3.44 22.08 -17.32
CA GLY A 403 4.34 21.64 -18.36
C GLY A 403 5.39 20.62 -17.93
N ASP A 404 5.56 20.37 -16.64
CA ASP A 404 6.46 19.32 -16.16
C ASP A 404 5.92 17.93 -16.50
N THR A 405 6.83 16.98 -16.68
CA THR A 405 6.49 15.59 -17.00
C THR A 405 6.29 14.78 -15.73
N ILE A 406 5.24 13.98 -15.71
CA ILE A 406 4.93 13.00 -14.67
C ILE A 406 4.76 11.60 -15.27
N THR A 407 5.25 10.58 -14.57
CA THR A 407 5.01 9.17 -14.90
C THR A 407 3.95 8.60 -13.98
N CYS A 408 2.83 8.16 -14.54
CA CYS A 408 1.67 7.72 -13.80
C CYS A 408 0.83 6.69 -14.57
N PHE A 409 -0.16 6.12 -13.91
CA PHE A 409 -1.11 5.17 -14.49
C PHE A 409 -2.45 5.24 -13.75
N ILE A 410 -3.51 4.80 -14.42
CA ILE A 410 -4.83 4.66 -13.79
C ILE A 410 -4.93 3.29 -13.11
N SER A 411 -5.45 3.29 -11.89
CA SER A 411 -5.71 2.09 -11.12
C SER A 411 -7.14 2.10 -10.60
N THR A 412 -7.90 1.05 -10.90
CA THR A 412 -9.25 0.88 -10.37
C THR A 412 -9.17 0.07 -9.09
N PRO A 413 -9.54 0.64 -7.91
CA PRO A 413 -9.56 -0.12 -6.66
C PRO A 413 -10.60 -1.24 -6.72
N GLN A 414 -10.33 -2.36 -6.06
CA GLN A 414 -11.25 -3.50 -6.00
C GLN A 414 -12.48 -3.25 -5.12
N SER A 415 -12.45 -2.25 -4.26
CA SER A 415 -13.63 -1.79 -3.54
C SER A 415 -14.61 -1.19 -4.56
N GLU A 416 -15.89 -1.48 -4.41
CA GLU A 416 -16.94 -0.88 -5.26
C GLU A 416 -17.12 0.63 -4.99
N PHE A 417 -15.98 1.35 -4.83
CA PHE A 417 -15.96 2.79 -4.54
C PHE A 417 -16.21 3.58 -5.84
N THR A 418 -17.43 3.51 -6.33
CA THR A 418 -17.87 4.22 -7.53
C THR A 418 -19.30 4.70 -7.36
N LEU A 419 -19.74 5.65 -8.19
CA LEU A 419 -21.13 6.10 -8.18
C LEU A 419 -22.09 4.99 -8.57
N PRO A 420 -23.29 4.90 -7.94
CA PRO A 420 -24.35 4.02 -8.39
C PRO A 420 -24.74 4.34 -9.83
N LYS A 421 -25.16 3.31 -10.56
CA LYS A 421 -25.64 3.47 -11.95
C LYS A 421 -26.92 4.33 -12.04
N ASP A 422 -27.79 4.24 -11.04
CA ASP A 422 -29.00 5.04 -10.93
C ASP A 422 -28.69 6.36 -10.19
N PRO A 423 -28.79 7.51 -10.87
CA PRO A 423 -28.54 8.82 -10.26
C PRO A 423 -29.51 9.19 -9.12
N GLU A 424 -30.67 8.54 -9.06
CA GLU A 424 -31.65 8.76 -7.98
C GLU A 424 -31.33 7.98 -6.70
N THR A 425 -30.31 7.10 -6.70
CA THR A 425 -29.84 6.44 -5.50
C THR A 425 -29.29 7.47 -4.51
N PRO A 426 -29.77 7.52 -3.26
CA PRO A 426 -29.24 8.43 -2.25
C PRO A 426 -27.80 8.08 -1.88
N LEU A 427 -26.99 9.11 -1.55
CA LEU A 427 -25.58 8.97 -1.21
C LEU A 427 -25.27 9.58 0.16
N ILE A 428 -24.45 8.87 0.93
CA ILE A 428 -23.85 9.38 2.17
C ILE A 428 -22.33 9.27 2.00
N MET A 429 -21.65 10.41 2.01
CA MET A 429 -20.21 10.52 1.73
C MET A 429 -19.50 11.15 2.92
N VAL A 430 -18.44 10.52 3.41
CA VAL A 430 -17.64 11.00 4.55
C VAL A 430 -16.19 11.13 4.13
N GLY A 431 -15.68 12.36 4.06
CA GLY A 431 -14.33 12.64 3.56
C GLY A 431 -13.68 13.86 4.19
N PRO A 432 -13.13 13.76 5.40
CA PRO A 432 -12.41 14.87 6.01
C PRO A 432 -11.02 15.06 5.37
N GLY A 433 -10.57 16.32 5.34
CA GLY A 433 -9.28 16.68 4.77
C GLY A 433 -9.16 16.27 3.31
N THR A 434 -8.05 15.64 2.93
CA THR A 434 -7.85 15.12 1.56
C THR A 434 -8.76 13.96 1.19
N GLY A 435 -9.48 13.37 2.15
CA GLY A 435 -10.55 12.40 1.88
C GLY A 435 -11.72 12.95 1.08
N VAL A 436 -11.82 14.26 0.92
CA VAL A 436 -12.80 14.91 0.03
C VAL A 436 -12.52 14.65 -1.46
N ALA A 437 -11.30 14.25 -1.81
CA ALA A 437 -10.85 14.14 -3.20
C ALA A 437 -11.81 13.35 -4.11
N PRO A 438 -12.14 12.07 -3.87
CA PRO A 438 -13.02 11.32 -4.75
C PRO A 438 -14.44 11.90 -4.76
N PHE A 439 -14.89 12.50 -3.67
CA PHE A 439 -16.22 13.10 -3.58
C PHE A 439 -16.34 14.39 -4.38
N ARG A 440 -15.24 15.13 -4.59
CA ARG A 440 -15.23 16.22 -5.58
C ARG A 440 -15.56 15.68 -6.98
N GLY A 441 -14.98 14.56 -7.38
CA GLY A 441 -15.32 13.88 -8.63
C GLY A 441 -16.80 13.45 -8.67
N PHE A 442 -17.33 12.90 -7.58
CA PHE A 442 -18.75 12.55 -7.47
C PHE A 442 -19.67 13.76 -7.60
N VAL A 443 -19.32 14.87 -6.96
CA VAL A 443 -20.07 16.13 -7.06
C VAL A 443 -20.07 16.66 -8.49
N GLN A 444 -18.94 16.66 -9.17
CA GLN A 444 -18.83 17.05 -10.58
C GLN A 444 -19.70 16.18 -11.48
N ALA A 445 -19.65 14.86 -11.30
CA ALA A 445 -20.47 13.92 -12.07
C ALA A 445 -21.97 14.18 -11.85
N ARG A 446 -22.40 14.36 -10.62
CA ARG A 446 -23.79 14.66 -10.28
C ARG A 446 -24.27 15.97 -10.89
N LYS A 447 -23.42 17.00 -10.88
CA LYS A 447 -23.72 18.27 -11.53
C LYS A 447 -23.95 18.09 -13.04
N GLN A 448 -23.07 17.36 -13.73
CA GLN A 448 -23.22 17.04 -15.15
C GLN A 448 -24.50 16.25 -15.44
N LEU A 449 -24.84 15.26 -14.61
CA LEU A 449 -26.08 14.51 -14.76
C LEU A 449 -27.33 15.40 -14.61
N LYS A 450 -27.32 16.32 -13.65
CA LYS A 450 -28.41 17.29 -13.46
C LYS A 450 -28.54 18.25 -14.65
N GLU A 451 -27.43 18.77 -15.16
CA GLU A 451 -27.39 19.63 -16.36
C GLU A 451 -27.92 18.90 -17.60
N GLN A 452 -27.76 17.59 -17.68
CA GLN A 452 -28.34 16.70 -18.72
C GLN A 452 -29.82 16.40 -18.48
N GLY A 453 -30.44 16.95 -17.44
CA GLY A 453 -31.87 16.81 -17.15
C GLY A 453 -32.21 15.54 -16.33
N GLN A 454 -31.24 14.85 -15.76
CA GLN A 454 -31.49 13.68 -14.91
C GLN A 454 -31.92 14.10 -13.51
N SER A 455 -32.84 13.36 -12.91
CA SER A 455 -33.19 13.49 -11.50
C SER A 455 -32.09 12.92 -10.64
N LEU A 456 -31.79 13.59 -9.53
CA LEU A 456 -30.77 13.17 -8.57
C LEU A 456 -31.42 12.77 -7.24
N GLY A 457 -30.98 11.64 -6.69
CA GLY A 457 -31.28 11.28 -5.31
C GLY A 457 -30.62 12.23 -4.30
N GLU A 458 -31.11 12.21 -3.09
CA GLU A 458 -30.54 12.97 -1.98
C GLU A 458 -29.09 12.55 -1.73
N ALA A 459 -28.18 13.51 -1.52
CA ALA A 459 -26.77 13.24 -1.28
C ALA A 459 -26.22 14.12 -0.16
N HIS A 460 -25.60 13.49 0.82
CA HIS A 460 -24.97 14.15 1.97
C HIS A 460 -23.46 13.97 1.90
N LEU A 461 -22.72 15.08 2.06
CA LEU A 461 -21.28 15.10 2.19
C LEU A 461 -20.88 15.64 3.56
N TYR A 462 -20.25 14.79 4.37
CA TYR A 462 -19.65 15.16 5.65
C TYR A 462 -18.17 15.45 5.44
N PHE A 463 -17.83 16.74 5.42
CA PHE A 463 -16.48 17.26 5.26
C PHE A 463 -15.96 17.78 6.60
N GLY A 464 -14.72 17.44 6.95
CA GLY A 464 -14.05 17.89 8.15
C GLY A 464 -12.71 18.53 7.84
N CYS A 465 -12.37 19.60 8.53
CA CYS A 465 -11.06 20.23 8.50
C CYS A 465 -10.71 20.86 9.85
N ARG A 466 -9.54 21.48 9.96
CA ARG A 466 -9.14 22.15 11.20
C ARG A 466 -9.90 23.46 11.39
N SER A 467 -9.87 24.31 10.36
CA SER A 467 -10.48 25.63 10.39
C SER A 467 -10.92 26.04 8.99
N PRO A 468 -12.08 26.71 8.85
CA PRO A 468 -12.52 27.25 7.56
C PRO A 468 -11.57 28.32 6.98
N HIS A 469 -10.67 28.86 7.80
CA HIS A 469 -9.70 29.88 7.41
C HIS A 469 -8.30 29.32 7.11
N GLU A 470 -8.11 28.02 7.21
CA GLU A 470 -6.82 27.34 6.96
C GLU A 470 -6.90 26.33 5.83
N ASP A 471 -7.71 25.28 6.03
CA ASP A 471 -7.66 24.03 5.28
C ASP A 471 -9.04 23.54 4.83
N TYR A 472 -9.96 24.45 4.57
CA TYR A 472 -11.24 24.13 3.93
C TYR A 472 -11.04 23.93 2.43
N LEU A 473 -10.67 22.72 2.05
CA LEU A 473 -10.37 22.36 0.67
C LEU A 473 -11.61 22.48 -0.22
N TYR A 474 -11.46 23.10 -1.41
CA TYR A 474 -12.53 23.25 -2.41
C TYR A 474 -13.78 23.95 -1.89
N GLN A 475 -13.64 24.85 -0.92
CA GLN A 475 -14.77 25.49 -0.24
C GLN A 475 -15.80 26.08 -1.21
N GLU A 476 -15.37 26.90 -2.16
CA GLU A 476 -16.27 27.56 -3.12
C GLU A 476 -17.04 26.54 -3.96
N GLU A 477 -16.35 25.50 -4.46
CA GLU A 477 -16.99 24.44 -5.27
C GLU A 477 -18.04 23.67 -4.47
N LEU A 478 -17.75 23.33 -3.22
CA LEU A 478 -18.66 22.57 -2.36
C LEU A 478 -19.88 23.40 -1.91
N GLU A 479 -19.67 24.67 -1.56
CA GLU A 479 -20.75 25.59 -1.19
C GLU A 479 -21.65 25.90 -2.39
N ASN A 480 -21.09 26.06 -3.59
CA ASN A 480 -21.86 26.20 -4.82
C ASN A 480 -22.68 24.95 -5.12
N ALA A 481 -22.10 23.75 -4.97
CA ALA A 481 -22.80 22.49 -5.17
C ALA A 481 -23.99 22.34 -4.19
N GLN A 482 -23.85 22.81 -2.94
CA GLN A 482 -24.95 22.87 -2.00
C GLN A 482 -26.03 23.84 -2.46
N SER A 483 -25.67 25.06 -2.86
CA SER A 483 -26.62 26.07 -3.31
C SER A 483 -27.38 25.66 -4.58
N GLU A 484 -26.74 24.87 -5.44
CA GLU A 484 -27.34 24.29 -6.65
C GLU A 484 -28.17 23.02 -6.36
N GLY A 485 -28.22 22.54 -5.11
CA GLY A 485 -28.96 21.34 -4.72
C GLY A 485 -28.34 20.03 -5.26
N ILE A 486 -27.03 20.01 -5.47
CA ILE A 486 -26.28 18.79 -5.86
C ILE A 486 -26.01 17.91 -4.65
N ILE A 487 -25.68 18.53 -3.51
CA ILE A 487 -25.41 17.88 -2.23
C ILE A 487 -26.01 18.70 -1.07
N THR A 488 -26.18 18.05 0.06
CA THR A 488 -26.28 18.69 1.38
C THR A 488 -24.90 18.58 2.04
N LEU A 489 -24.28 19.72 2.32
CA LEU A 489 -22.95 19.80 2.88
C LEU A 489 -23.01 19.94 4.41
N HIS A 490 -22.31 19.05 5.11
CA HIS A 490 -22.12 19.09 6.55
C HIS A 490 -20.65 19.32 6.86
N THR A 491 -20.35 20.31 7.68
CA THR A 491 -18.96 20.66 8.01
C THR A 491 -18.64 20.42 9.47
N ALA A 492 -17.45 19.92 9.73
CA ALA A 492 -16.90 19.71 11.08
C ALA A 492 -15.53 20.42 11.19
N PHE A 493 -15.36 21.26 12.20
CA PHE A 493 -14.13 22.01 12.44
C PHE A 493 -13.49 21.59 13.77
N SER A 494 -12.26 21.08 13.70
CA SER A 494 -11.59 20.50 14.87
C SER A 494 -10.74 21.50 15.66
N ARG A 495 -10.50 22.71 15.15
CA ARG A 495 -9.64 23.74 15.78
C ARG A 495 -10.24 25.15 15.73
N MET A 496 -11.54 25.26 15.99
CA MET A 496 -12.16 26.60 16.14
C MET A 496 -11.87 27.17 17.53
N PRO A 497 -11.51 28.47 17.62
CA PRO A 497 -11.30 29.14 18.90
C PRO A 497 -12.55 29.04 19.79
N ASN A 498 -12.37 28.68 21.04
CA ASN A 498 -13.44 28.62 22.05
C ASN A 498 -14.59 27.64 21.74
N GLN A 499 -14.37 26.67 20.87
CA GLN A 499 -15.33 25.61 20.56
C GLN A 499 -14.71 24.23 20.82
N PRO A 500 -15.50 23.21 21.19
CA PRO A 500 -15.01 21.86 21.32
C PRO A 500 -14.55 21.32 19.95
N LYS A 501 -13.55 20.43 19.97
CA LYS A 501 -13.11 19.74 18.76
C LYS A 501 -14.27 18.93 18.17
N THR A 502 -14.69 19.30 16.97
CA THR A 502 -15.76 18.62 16.25
C THR A 502 -15.19 17.88 15.05
N TYR A 503 -15.46 16.58 14.97
CA TYR A 503 -15.11 15.72 13.85
C TYR A 503 -16.37 15.28 13.10
N VAL A 504 -16.21 14.70 11.92
CA VAL A 504 -17.33 14.30 11.05
C VAL A 504 -18.30 13.33 11.75
N GLN A 505 -17.79 12.39 12.55
CA GLN A 505 -18.63 11.44 13.29
C GLN A 505 -19.55 12.14 14.31
N HIS A 506 -19.12 13.25 14.91
CA HIS A 506 -19.95 14.02 15.86
C HIS A 506 -21.11 14.71 15.15
N VAL A 507 -20.89 15.19 13.92
CA VAL A 507 -21.95 15.79 13.09
C VAL A 507 -22.90 14.69 12.61
N MET A 508 -22.37 13.55 12.17
CA MET A 508 -23.18 12.39 11.75
C MET A 508 -24.08 11.87 12.88
N GLU A 509 -23.61 11.87 14.14
CA GLU A 509 -24.40 11.43 15.28
C GLU A 509 -25.69 12.23 15.44
N GLN A 510 -25.66 13.54 15.14
CA GLN A 510 -26.84 14.42 15.17
C GLN A 510 -27.86 14.04 14.09
N ASP A 511 -27.38 13.57 12.95
CA ASP A 511 -28.19 13.16 11.81
C ASP A 511 -28.52 11.67 11.79
N GLY A 512 -28.12 10.91 12.81
CA GLY A 512 -28.12 9.44 12.83
C GLY A 512 -29.41 8.80 12.34
N LYS A 513 -30.58 9.29 12.81
CA LYS A 513 -31.89 8.78 12.38
C LYS A 513 -32.10 8.97 10.87
N LYS A 514 -31.80 10.17 10.35
CA LYS A 514 -31.95 10.49 8.91
C LYS A 514 -31.04 9.61 8.06
N LEU A 515 -29.80 9.39 8.51
CA LEU A 515 -28.84 8.55 7.78
C LEU A 515 -29.32 7.09 7.70
N ILE A 516 -29.86 6.56 8.80
CA ILE A 516 -30.40 5.19 8.79
C ILE A 516 -31.64 5.09 7.90
N GLU A 517 -32.55 6.07 7.95
CA GLU A 517 -33.71 6.11 7.05
C GLU A 517 -33.29 6.10 5.56
N LEU A 518 -32.24 6.84 5.18
CA LEU A 518 -31.70 6.83 3.81
C LEU A 518 -31.10 5.46 3.46
N LEU A 519 -30.36 4.84 4.37
CA LEU A 519 -29.79 3.50 4.15
C LEU A 519 -30.86 2.43 4.04
N ASP A 520 -31.95 2.52 4.81
CA ASP A 520 -33.11 1.63 4.68
C ASP A 520 -33.81 1.79 3.32
N GLN A 521 -33.76 2.99 2.73
CA GLN A 521 -34.27 3.30 1.39
C GLN A 521 -33.32 2.94 0.24
N GLY A 522 -32.17 2.34 0.52
CA GLY A 522 -31.22 1.90 -0.51
C GLY A 522 -30.03 2.83 -0.73
N ALA A 523 -29.78 3.81 0.14
CA ALA A 523 -28.62 4.68 0.00
C ALA A 523 -27.30 3.91 -0.02
N HIS A 524 -26.31 4.47 -0.72
CA HIS A 524 -24.91 4.02 -0.67
C HIS A 524 -24.11 4.89 0.29
N PHE A 525 -23.21 4.25 1.03
CA PHE A 525 -22.36 4.87 2.03
C PHE A 525 -20.90 4.76 1.65
N TYR A 526 -20.17 5.87 1.72
CA TYR A 526 -18.76 5.95 1.33
C TYR A 526 -17.93 6.65 2.41
N ILE A 527 -16.76 6.07 2.71
CA ILE A 527 -15.75 6.69 3.57
C ILE A 527 -14.44 6.83 2.79
N CYS A 528 -13.86 8.02 2.79
CA CYS A 528 -12.52 8.25 2.27
C CYS A 528 -11.67 9.05 3.28
N GLY A 529 -10.44 8.60 3.54
CA GLY A 529 -9.50 9.26 4.43
C GLY A 529 -8.72 8.34 5.35
N ASP A 530 -8.47 8.77 6.59
CA ASP A 530 -7.72 8.00 7.58
C ASP A 530 -8.45 6.72 7.99
N GLY A 531 -7.81 5.59 7.73
CA GLY A 531 -8.32 4.25 8.06
C GLY A 531 -8.02 3.80 9.49
N SER A 532 -7.11 4.47 10.19
CA SER A 532 -6.65 4.05 11.52
C SER A 532 -7.54 4.57 12.65
N GLN A 533 -8.06 5.77 12.55
CA GLN A 533 -8.87 6.43 13.58
C GLN A 533 -10.23 6.92 13.05
N MET A 534 -10.24 7.64 11.94
CA MET A 534 -11.45 8.27 11.42
C MET A 534 -12.46 7.24 10.95
N ALA A 535 -12.08 6.31 10.08
CA ALA A 535 -13.02 5.32 9.55
C ALA A 535 -13.64 4.44 10.64
N PRO A 536 -12.90 3.88 11.62
CA PRO A 536 -13.50 3.15 12.73
C PRO A 536 -14.46 3.99 13.58
N ALA A 537 -14.16 5.27 13.81
CA ALA A 537 -15.04 6.17 14.57
C ALA A 537 -16.35 6.47 13.82
N VAL A 538 -16.29 6.65 12.51
CA VAL A 538 -17.46 6.84 11.63
C VAL A 538 -18.31 5.55 11.61
N GLU A 539 -17.69 4.40 11.43
CA GLU A 539 -18.38 3.09 11.47
C GLU A 539 -19.09 2.86 12.82
N ALA A 540 -18.41 3.14 13.94
CA ALA A 540 -18.99 3.01 15.27
C ALA A 540 -20.22 3.91 15.46
N THR A 541 -20.15 5.16 14.98
CA THR A 541 -21.28 6.10 15.02
C THR A 541 -22.45 5.61 14.18
N LEU A 542 -22.19 5.08 12.99
CA LEU A 542 -23.23 4.56 12.12
C LEU A 542 -23.91 3.31 12.71
N MET A 543 -23.13 2.36 13.25
CA MET A 543 -23.63 1.16 13.91
C MET A 543 -24.46 1.51 15.15
N LYS A 544 -24.03 2.47 15.97
CA LYS A 544 -24.79 2.98 17.12
C LYS A 544 -26.13 3.56 16.68
N SER A 545 -26.13 4.40 15.64
CA SER A 545 -27.36 4.99 15.10
C SER A 545 -28.33 3.91 14.59
N TYR A 546 -27.82 2.88 13.92
CA TYR A 546 -28.63 1.74 13.48
C TYR A 546 -29.24 0.97 14.64
N ALA A 547 -28.41 0.66 15.65
CA ALA A 547 -28.88 -0.04 16.86
C ALA A 547 -29.97 0.75 17.59
N ASP A 548 -29.81 2.06 17.71
CA ASP A 548 -30.76 2.95 18.35
C ASP A 548 -32.08 3.07 17.57
N VAL A 549 -32.03 3.20 16.25
CA VAL A 549 -33.24 3.33 15.40
C VAL A 549 -34.04 2.02 15.34
N HIS A 550 -33.34 0.90 15.14
CA HIS A 550 -33.99 -0.41 15.00
C HIS A 550 -34.16 -1.19 16.30
N GLN A 551 -33.66 -0.65 17.43
CA GLN A 551 -33.72 -1.30 18.75
C GLN A 551 -33.09 -2.71 18.73
N VAL A 552 -31.92 -2.83 18.13
CA VAL A 552 -31.18 -4.09 18.01
C VAL A 552 -29.84 -4.03 18.76
N SER A 553 -29.18 -5.19 18.89
CA SER A 553 -27.90 -5.28 19.58
C SER A 553 -26.74 -4.66 18.73
N GLU A 554 -25.62 -4.36 19.38
CA GLU A 554 -24.40 -3.95 18.71
C GLU A 554 -23.89 -5.02 17.73
N ALA A 555 -24.04 -6.29 18.07
CA ALA A 555 -23.69 -7.41 17.20
C ALA A 555 -24.54 -7.45 15.93
N ASP A 556 -25.85 -7.19 16.04
CA ASP A 556 -26.75 -7.09 14.87
C ASP A 556 -26.39 -5.89 13.99
N ALA A 557 -26.03 -4.74 14.60
CA ALA A 557 -25.61 -3.56 13.87
C ALA A 557 -24.30 -3.81 13.09
N ARG A 558 -23.36 -4.54 13.67
CA ARG A 558 -22.11 -4.95 13.01
C ARG A 558 -22.39 -5.86 11.82
N LEU A 559 -23.26 -6.85 11.98
CA LEU A 559 -23.68 -7.74 10.90
C LEU A 559 -24.37 -6.98 9.77
N TRP A 560 -25.22 -6.01 10.11
CA TRP A 560 -25.89 -5.15 9.14
C TRP A 560 -24.87 -4.33 8.31
N LEU A 561 -23.86 -3.73 8.95
CA LEU A 561 -22.83 -2.97 8.25
C LEU A 561 -22.02 -3.86 7.30
N GLN A 562 -21.67 -5.07 7.74
CA GLN A 562 -21.03 -6.08 6.89
C GLN A 562 -21.91 -6.46 5.69
N GLN A 563 -23.21 -6.63 5.87
CA GLN A 563 -24.15 -6.91 4.77
C GLN A 563 -24.26 -5.76 3.77
N LEU A 564 -24.13 -4.50 4.22
CA LEU A 564 -24.06 -3.35 3.31
C LEU A 564 -22.80 -3.40 2.44
N GLU A 565 -21.66 -3.76 3.04
CA GLU A 565 -20.40 -3.92 2.31
C GLU A 565 -20.49 -5.06 1.29
N GLU A 566 -21.01 -6.23 1.67
CA GLU A 566 -21.22 -7.39 0.78
C GLU A 566 -22.16 -7.10 -0.40
N LYS A 567 -23.13 -6.20 -0.19
CA LYS A 567 -24.07 -5.75 -1.25
C LYS A 567 -23.52 -4.62 -2.12
N GLY A 568 -22.27 -4.19 -1.92
CA GLY A 568 -21.67 -3.07 -2.62
C GLY A 568 -22.29 -1.70 -2.29
N ARG A 569 -23.00 -1.59 -1.17
CA ARG A 569 -23.65 -0.36 -0.71
C ARG A 569 -22.84 0.39 0.34
N TYR A 570 -21.75 -0.18 0.80
CA TYR A 570 -20.77 0.45 1.66
C TYR A 570 -19.38 0.22 1.08
N ALA A 571 -18.68 1.29 0.76
CA ALA A 571 -17.35 1.24 0.19
C ALA A 571 -16.38 2.19 0.91
N LYS A 572 -15.14 1.77 1.03
CA LYS A 572 -14.05 2.51 1.70
C LYS A 572 -12.89 2.75 0.75
N ASP A 573 -12.39 3.98 0.75
CA ASP A 573 -11.11 4.37 0.16
C ASP A 573 -10.27 5.03 1.25
N VAL A 574 -9.54 4.21 2.01
CA VAL A 574 -8.89 4.62 3.25
C VAL A 574 -7.43 4.20 3.27
N TRP A 575 -6.60 4.98 3.94
CA TRP A 575 -5.15 4.75 4.09
C TRP A 575 -4.72 4.88 5.54
N ALA A 576 -3.57 4.31 5.88
CA ALA A 576 -2.94 4.53 7.17
C ALA A 576 -2.43 5.98 7.25
N GLY A 577 -2.84 6.70 8.30
CA GLY A 577 -2.51 8.10 8.55
C GLY A 577 -1.04 8.32 8.95
#